data_0101985000a15ed17612ce4c95b8f3c5
#
_entry.id   0101985000a15ed17612ce4c95b8f3c5
#
_cell.length_a   1.000
_cell.length_b   1.000
_cell.length_c   1.000
_cell.angle_alpha   90.00
_cell.angle_beta   90.00
_cell.angle_gamma   90.00
#
_symmetry.space_group_name_H-M   'P 1'
#
loop_
_entity.id
_entity.type
_entity.pdbx_description
1 polymer ?
#
loop_
_entity_poly.entity_id
_entity_poly.type
_entity_poly.pdbx_seq_one_letter_code
_entity_poly.pdbx_strand_id
1 'polypeptide(L)'
;MTRSLIALALAVTCAPMIATAATGNYAQRPEGQALLERLQDTDGVDIDAARALLEDAEYQPKIVATMRKPAERTLTWADYRPIFLQPERARKGAAYIEKHRALFDAAEAEYGVPANIIAAIVGVETKYGAFIGRDRVLDALATLGFDYPERSAYFVKELENFIVLCVEEDLACDREIGSYAGAMGLPQFMPSSYRAYAVDGNDNGKRDLWEEPADIIYSVANYLAEHGWQRGARVALPAWIGDDENLDAIERSKRKPAYRWDALDRLGVRVDDPPPDSAQVGLLEFAGAHGTEYWLGLNNFFVITTYNHSPLYAMAVYQLGQEIAYARQHDASDGESSQ
;
A
#
# COMPACT_ATOMS: atom_id res chain seq x y z
N MET A 1 68.99 41.57 16.17
CA MET A 1 67.65 42.17 15.91
C MET A 1 66.77 41.07 15.37
N THR A 2 66.10 40.35 16.26
CA THR A 2 65.19 39.23 15.93
C THR A 2 63.75 39.68 16.16
N ARG A 3 62.96 39.76 15.08
CA ARG A 3 61.51 40.06 15.14
C ARG A 3 60.73 38.73 15.27
N SER A 4 60.11 38.50 16.38
CA SER A 4 59.12 37.46 16.61
C SER A 4 57.78 37.84 15.99
N LEU A 5 57.24 37.02 15.07
CA LEU A 5 55.92 37.07 14.55
C LEU A 5 55.01 36.19 15.42
N ILE A 6 54.06 36.80 16.12
CA ILE A 6 52.99 36.09 16.85
C ILE A 6 51.88 35.82 15.86
N ALA A 7 51.65 34.54 15.53
CA ALA A 7 50.50 34.10 14.77
C ALA A 7 49.31 33.91 15.70
N LEU A 8 48.26 34.72 15.48
CA LEU A 8 46.98 34.61 16.20
C LEU A 8 46.12 33.56 15.49
N ALA A 9 46.00 32.39 16.07
CA ALA A 9 45.11 31.32 15.57
C ALA A 9 43.69 31.61 16.04
N LEU A 10 42.80 31.96 15.10
CA LEU A 10 41.36 32.05 15.32
C LEU A 10 40.79 30.65 15.36
N ALA A 11 40.47 30.12 16.52
CA ALA A 11 39.73 28.89 16.69
C ALA A 11 38.24 29.15 16.40
N VAL A 12 37.78 28.75 15.22
CA VAL A 12 36.34 28.70 14.92
C VAL A 12 35.77 27.47 15.62
N THR A 13 35.13 27.69 16.79
CA THR A 13 34.35 26.67 17.46
C THR A 13 33.05 26.45 16.69
N CYS A 14 33.03 25.42 15.85
CA CYS A 14 31.80 24.88 15.27
C CYS A 14 31.06 24.15 16.41
N ALA A 15 30.13 24.82 17.07
CA ALA A 15 29.20 24.17 17.99
C ALA A 15 28.28 23.26 17.17
N PRO A 16 28.11 21.98 17.55
CA PRO A 16 27.08 21.14 16.90
C PRO A 16 25.73 21.79 17.22
N MET A 17 24.99 22.20 16.16
CA MET A 17 23.56 22.46 16.28
C MET A 17 22.91 21.12 16.66
N ILE A 18 22.69 20.91 17.94
CA ILE A 18 21.74 19.91 18.42
C ILE A 18 20.40 20.46 17.98
N ALA A 19 19.84 19.90 16.91
CA ALA A 19 18.43 20.08 16.56
C ALA A 19 17.64 19.53 17.76
N THR A 20 17.25 20.41 18.67
CA THR A 20 16.21 20.12 19.65
C THR A 20 14.97 19.81 18.83
N ALA A 21 14.54 18.55 18.81
CA ALA A 21 13.23 18.17 18.32
C ALA A 21 12.23 19.06 19.08
N ALA A 22 11.67 20.04 18.39
CA ALA A 22 10.65 20.90 18.95
C ALA A 22 9.39 20.06 19.12
N THR A 23 9.24 19.46 20.30
CA THR A 23 8.00 18.82 20.73
C THR A 23 6.96 19.92 20.92
N GLY A 24 6.08 20.13 19.93
CA GLY A 24 4.96 21.05 20.11
C GLY A 24 4.64 21.88 18.87
N ASN A 25 3.34 22.04 18.66
CA ASN A 25 2.67 22.95 17.73
C ASN A 25 3.26 23.01 16.31
N TYR A 26 2.89 22.01 15.50
CA TYR A 26 3.32 21.93 14.10
C TYR A 26 2.91 23.17 13.29
N ALA A 27 1.83 23.87 13.66
CA ALA A 27 1.38 25.07 12.98
C ALA A 27 2.39 26.24 13.05
N GLN A 28 3.24 26.25 14.08
CA GLN A 28 4.25 27.31 14.28
C GLN A 28 5.59 26.99 13.57
N ARG A 29 5.78 25.77 13.08
CA ARG A 29 6.98 25.40 12.35
C ARG A 29 6.95 25.99 10.93
N PRO A 30 8.10 26.34 10.34
CA PRO A 30 8.15 26.87 8.97
C PRO A 30 7.44 25.96 7.95
N GLU A 31 7.58 24.65 8.10
CA GLU A 31 6.98 23.64 7.22
C GLU A 31 5.44 23.60 7.39
N GLY A 32 4.95 23.76 8.61
CA GLY A 32 3.52 23.84 8.91
C GLY A 32 2.90 25.14 8.38
N GLN A 33 3.60 26.26 8.47
CA GLN A 33 3.15 27.52 7.87
C GLN A 33 3.12 27.44 6.34
N ALA A 34 4.13 26.82 5.73
CA ALA A 34 4.15 26.59 4.29
C ALA A 34 3.00 25.65 3.84
N LEU A 35 2.60 24.68 4.66
CA LEU A 35 1.42 23.85 4.41
C LEU A 35 0.14 24.70 4.49
N LEU A 36 -0.04 25.50 5.52
CA LEU A 36 -1.20 26.38 5.66
C LEU A 36 -1.30 27.40 4.52
N GLU A 37 -0.17 27.96 4.05
CA GLU A 37 -0.15 28.85 2.88
C GLU A 37 -0.66 28.15 1.62
N ARG A 38 -0.30 26.89 1.37
CA ARG A 38 -0.81 26.11 0.22
C ARG A 38 -2.30 25.82 0.34
N LEU A 39 -2.79 25.56 1.56
CA LEU A 39 -4.20 25.28 1.82
C LEU A 39 -5.11 26.50 1.65
N GLN A 40 -4.57 27.73 1.73
CA GLN A 40 -5.34 28.96 1.56
C GLN A 40 -6.06 29.07 0.21
N ASP A 41 -5.43 28.51 -0.84
CA ASP A 41 -5.99 28.53 -2.19
C ASP A 41 -6.87 27.30 -2.50
N THR A 42 -7.13 26.46 -1.50
CA THR A 42 -7.93 25.23 -1.67
C THR A 42 -9.39 25.49 -1.28
N ASP A 43 -10.29 25.31 -2.24
CA ASP A 43 -11.71 25.51 -2.04
C ASP A 43 -12.27 24.68 -0.87
N GLY A 44 -13.08 25.33 -0.03
CA GLY A 44 -13.76 24.70 1.09
C GLY A 44 -12.93 24.47 2.34
N VAL A 45 -11.60 24.69 2.31
CA VAL A 45 -10.74 24.55 3.50
C VAL A 45 -10.80 25.79 4.38
N ASP A 46 -11.22 25.62 5.63
CA ASP A 46 -11.11 26.64 6.66
C ASP A 46 -9.67 26.60 7.23
N ILE A 47 -8.93 27.69 7.00
CA ILE A 47 -7.53 27.81 7.42
C ILE A 47 -7.37 27.85 8.94
N ASP A 48 -8.34 28.40 9.66
CA ASP A 48 -8.27 28.40 11.13
C ASP A 48 -8.53 27.00 11.68
N ALA A 49 -9.43 26.22 11.07
CA ALA A 49 -9.61 24.81 11.40
C ALA A 49 -8.37 23.96 11.03
N ALA A 50 -7.78 24.15 9.85
CA ALA A 50 -6.54 23.48 9.45
C ALA A 50 -5.37 23.81 10.41
N ARG A 51 -5.27 25.05 10.84
CA ARG A 51 -4.29 25.50 11.86
C ARG A 51 -4.52 24.80 13.19
N ALA A 52 -5.77 24.73 13.65
CA ALA A 52 -6.14 24.06 14.90
C ALA A 52 -5.77 22.56 14.85
N LEU A 53 -5.96 21.86 13.71
CA LEU A 53 -5.51 20.48 13.53
C LEU A 53 -3.98 20.36 13.66
N LEU A 54 -3.19 21.24 13.04
CA LEU A 54 -1.74 21.24 13.19
C LEU A 54 -1.26 21.60 14.61
N GLU A 55 -2.03 22.37 15.36
CA GLU A 55 -1.78 22.67 16.78
C GLU A 55 -2.10 21.50 17.70
N ASP A 56 -3.12 20.69 17.33
CA ASP A 56 -3.55 19.51 18.07
C ASP A 56 -2.72 18.26 17.77
N ALA A 57 -2.03 18.22 16.62
CA ALA A 57 -1.23 17.06 16.21
C ALA A 57 -0.05 16.81 17.16
N GLU A 58 0.11 15.56 17.60
CA GLU A 58 1.13 15.13 18.56
C GLU A 58 2.26 14.34 17.88
N TYR A 59 3.51 14.64 18.27
CA TYR A 59 4.68 13.89 17.84
C TYR A 59 4.69 12.46 18.41
N GLN A 60 4.82 11.47 17.53
CA GLN A 60 4.81 10.04 17.86
C GLN A 60 6.16 9.37 17.58
N PRO A 61 7.12 9.33 18.53
CA PRO A 61 8.46 8.79 18.29
C PRO A 61 8.47 7.31 17.92
N LYS A 62 7.45 6.54 18.36
CA LYS A 62 7.28 5.13 18.01
C LYS A 62 7.02 4.95 16.52
N ILE A 63 6.31 5.86 15.89
CA ILE A 63 6.00 5.85 14.45
C ILE A 63 7.30 5.95 13.65
N VAL A 64 8.17 6.91 13.98
CA VAL A 64 9.47 7.08 13.33
C VAL A 64 10.33 5.82 13.50
N ALA A 65 10.35 5.23 14.68
CA ALA A 65 11.10 4.00 14.95
C ALA A 65 10.60 2.80 14.12
N THR A 66 9.27 2.67 13.97
CA THR A 66 8.63 1.62 13.17
C THR A 66 8.90 1.82 11.68
N MET A 67 8.80 3.06 11.18
CA MET A 67 9.03 3.39 9.77
C MET A 67 10.45 3.07 9.31
N ARG A 68 11.43 3.09 10.20
CA ARG A 68 12.83 2.71 9.90
C ARG A 68 13.06 1.21 9.74
N LYS A 69 12.09 0.35 10.10
CA LYS A 69 12.21 -1.12 10.06
C LYS A 69 11.01 -1.77 9.37
N PRO A 70 10.75 -1.50 8.08
CA PRO A 70 9.64 -2.11 7.39
C PRO A 70 9.87 -3.60 7.16
N ALA A 71 8.85 -4.43 7.41
CA ALA A 71 8.89 -5.88 7.31
C ALA A 71 9.27 -6.37 5.89
N GLU A 72 8.79 -5.70 4.84
CA GLU A 72 9.02 -6.07 3.44
C GLU A 72 10.49 -5.97 3.01
N ARG A 73 11.33 -5.27 3.79
CA ARG A 73 12.78 -5.15 3.51
C ARG A 73 13.61 -6.22 4.19
N THR A 74 13.05 -6.93 5.16
CA THR A 74 13.80 -7.82 6.04
C THR A 74 13.35 -9.27 5.95
N LEU A 75 12.12 -9.55 5.53
CA LEU A 75 11.56 -10.89 5.47
C LEU A 75 11.82 -11.54 4.11
N THR A 76 12.09 -12.85 4.14
CA THR A 76 12.04 -13.72 2.94
C THR A 76 10.58 -14.07 2.62
N TRP A 77 10.33 -14.66 1.46
CA TRP A 77 8.99 -15.18 1.14
C TRP A 77 8.56 -16.28 2.10
N ALA A 78 9.49 -17.14 2.51
CA ALA A 78 9.24 -18.18 3.51
C ALA A 78 8.72 -17.61 4.84
N ASP A 79 9.21 -16.43 5.24
CA ASP A 79 8.79 -15.75 6.47
C ASP A 79 7.51 -14.92 6.27
N TYR A 80 7.36 -14.31 5.11
CA TYR A 80 6.26 -13.39 4.80
C TYR A 80 4.93 -14.11 4.49
N ARG A 81 5.01 -15.18 3.70
CA ARG A 81 3.86 -15.97 3.27
C ARG A 81 2.95 -16.44 4.41
N PRO A 82 3.44 -17.04 5.52
CA PRO A 82 2.60 -17.52 6.61
C PRO A 82 1.84 -16.42 7.37
N ILE A 83 2.26 -15.15 7.25
CA ILE A 83 1.57 -14.02 7.87
C ILE A 83 0.16 -13.84 7.25
N PHE A 84 0.04 -14.12 5.94
CA PHE A 84 -1.17 -13.83 5.16
C PHE A 84 -1.91 -15.10 4.70
N LEU A 85 -1.21 -16.13 4.29
CA LEU A 85 -1.80 -17.36 3.77
C LEU A 85 -2.14 -18.33 4.92
N GLN A 86 -3.26 -18.08 5.55
CA GLN A 86 -3.81 -18.89 6.64
C GLN A 86 -5.20 -19.37 6.22
N PRO A 87 -5.53 -20.67 6.40
CA PRO A 87 -6.84 -21.22 5.99
C PRO A 87 -8.03 -20.45 6.58
N GLU A 88 -7.88 -19.93 7.81
CA GLU A 88 -8.92 -19.11 8.44
C GLU A 88 -9.14 -17.80 7.68
N ARG A 89 -8.05 -17.15 7.19
CA ARG A 89 -8.18 -15.91 6.42
C ARG A 89 -8.86 -16.14 5.07
N ALA A 90 -8.54 -17.25 4.41
CA ALA A 90 -9.20 -17.63 3.16
C ALA A 90 -10.70 -17.89 3.36
N ARG A 91 -11.08 -18.66 4.41
CA ARG A 91 -12.50 -18.88 4.76
C ARG A 91 -13.22 -17.58 5.10
N LYS A 92 -12.60 -16.68 5.86
CA LYS A 92 -13.19 -15.35 6.12
C LYS A 92 -13.39 -14.54 4.84
N GLY A 93 -12.47 -14.64 3.89
CA GLY A 93 -12.62 -13.99 2.56
C GLY A 93 -13.77 -14.59 1.77
N ALA A 94 -13.90 -15.91 1.75
CA ALA A 94 -15.03 -16.59 1.12
C ALA A 94 -16.36 -16.15 1.74
N ALA A 95 -16.44 -16.14 3.07
CA ALA A 95 -17.64 -15.68 3.80
C ALA A 95 -17.94 -14.17 3.56
N TYR A 96 -16.91 -13.33 3.45
CA TYR A 96 -17.06 -11.91 3.16
C TYR A 96 -17.64 -11.68 1.76
N ILE A 97 -17.17 -12.41 0.75
CA ILE A 97 -17.74 -12.39 -0.60
C ILE A 97 -19.19 -12.88 -0.58
N GLU A 98 -19.45 -13.98 0.11
CA GLU A 98 -20.81 -14.56 0.18
C GLU A 98 -21.80 -13.59 0.82
N LYS A 99 -21.42 -12.99 1.94
CA LYS A 99 -22.22 -11.99 2.66
C LYS A 99 -22.56 -10.76 1.79
N HIS A 100 -21.67 -10.37 0.90
CA HIS A 100 -21.80 -9.18 0.05
C HIS A 100 -21.82 -9.53 -1.45
N ARG A 101 -22.30 -10.71 -1.81
CA ARG A 101 -22.25 -11.30 -3.15
C ARG A 101 -22.66 -10.32 -4.25
N ALA A 102 -23.81 -9.69 -4.10
CA ALA A 102 -24.35 -8.77 -5.11
C ALA A 102 -23.41 -7.58 -5.37
N LEU A 103 -22.75 -7.05 -4.33
CA LEU A 103 -21.79 -5.95 -4.47
C LEU A 103 -20.51 -6.42 -5.18
N PHE A 104 -20.00 -7.59 -4.83
CA PHE A 104 -18.84 -8.15 -5.51
C PHE A 104 -19.11 -8.47 -6.98
N ASP A 105 -20.28 -9.08 -7.29
CA ASP A 105 -20.67 -9.39 -8.67
C ASP A 105 -20.79 -8.12 -9.51
N ALA A 106 -21.38 -7.06 -8.94
CA ALA A 106 -21.52 -5.77 -9.61
C ALA A 106 -20.17 -5.06 -9.80
N ALA A 107 -19.30 -5.04 -8.79
CA ALA A 107 -17.96 -4.46 -8.90
C ALA A 107 -17.09 -5.22 -9.92
N GLU A 108 -17.15 -6.56 -9.94
CA GLU A 108 -16.46 -7.36 -10.96
C GLU A 108 -16.99 -7.08 -12.37
N ALA A 109 -18.31 -6.95 -12.50
CA ALA A 109 -18.95 -6.61 -13.79
C ALA A 109 -18.52 -5.21 -14.28
N GLU A 110 -18.37 -4.24 -13.40
CA GLU A 110 -18.00 -2.86 -13.73
C GLU A 110 -16.50 -2.71 -13.98
N TYR A 111 -15.67 -3.09 -13.01
CA TYR A 111 -14.22 -2.84 -13.02
C TYR A 111 -13.40 -3.99 -13.62
N GLY A 112 -13.97 -5.17 -13.77
CA GLY A 112 -13.27 -6.36 -14.30
C GLY A 112 -12.28 -7.01 -13.32
N VAL A 113 -12.29 -6.61 -12.06
CA VAL A 113 -11.44 -7.16 -11.01
C VAL A 113 -12.17 -8.31 -10.32
N PRO A 114 -11.62 -9.54 -10.28
CA PRO A 114 -12.30 -10.67 -9.65
C PRO A 114 -12.57 -10.47 -8.17
N ALA A 115 -13.74 -10.89 -7.70
CA ALA A 115 -14.17 -10.79 -6.30
C ALA A 115 -13.11 -11.31 -5.29
N ASN A 116 -12.44 -12.42 -5.62
CA ASN A 116 -11.41 -13.01 -4.78
C ASN A 116 -10.14 -12.14 -4.65
N ILE A 117 -9.80 -11.33 -5.65
CA ILE A 117 -8.68 -10.39 -5.60
C ILE A 117 -9.05 -9.19 -4.71
N ILE A 118 -10.25 -8.62 -4.90
CA ILE A 118 -10.75 -7.52 -4.05
C ILE A 118 -10.77 -7.97 -2.58
N ALA A 119 -11.38 -9.13 -2.29
CA ALA A 119 -11.44 -9.68 -0.94
C ALA A 119 -10.04 -10.00 -0.37
N ALA A 120 -9.09 -10.46 -1.20
CA ALA A 120 -7.72 -10.73 -0.77
C ALA A 120 -7.01 -9.45 -0.31
N ILE A 121 -7.20 -8.33 -1.01
CA ILE A 121 -6.64 -7.03 -0.58
C ILE A 121 -7.20 -6.64 0.79
N VAL A 122 -8.52 -6.62 0.97
CA VAL A 122 -9.14 -6.31 2.28
C VAL A 122 -8.68 -7.29 3.37
N GLY A 123 -8.50 -8.57 3.01
CA GLY A 123 -7.97 -9.62 3.90
C GLY A 123 -6.52 -9.41 4.30
N VAL A 124 -5.65 -8.97 3.39
CA VAL A 124 -4.24 -8.67 3.66
C VAL A 124 -4.12 -7.41 4.50
N GLU A 125 -4.85 -6.35 4.15
CA GLU A 125 -4.75 -5.04 4.79
C GLU A 125 -5.27 -5.07 6.24
N THR A 126 -6.49 -5.53 6.46
CA THR A 126 -7.16 -5.35 7.75
C THR A 126 -7.77 -6.63 8.33
N LYS A 127 -7.54 -7.80 7.71
CA LYS A 127 -8.22 -9.05 8.09
C LYS A 127 -9.75 -8.89 8.09
N TYR A 128 -10.27 -8.23 7.05
CA TYR A 128 -11.69 -7.90 6.87
C TYR A 128 -12.22 -7.00 8.00
N GLY A 129 -11.48 -5.94 8.34
CA GLY A 129 -11.84 -4.96 9.36
C GLY A 129 -11.48 -5.33 10.81
N ALA A 130 -10.86 -6.51 11.04
CA ALA A 130 -10.45 -6.91 12.39
C ALA A 130 -9.31 -6.03 12.96
N PHE A 131 -8.57 -5.33 12.11
CA PHE A 131 -7.49 -4.44 12.53
C PHE A 131 -7.24 -3.35 11.48
N ILE A 132 -7.73 -2.14 11.74
CA ILE A 132 -7.60 -0.97 10.86
C ILE A 132 -6.47 0.00 11.27
N GLY A 133 -5.70 -0.34 12.30
CA GLY A 133 -4.69 0.52 12.90
C GLY A 133 -5.08 0.98 14.31
N ARG A 134 -4.20 1.78 14.94
CA ARG A 134 -4.38 2.29 16.31
C ARG A 134 -3.88 3.71 16.48
N ASP A 135 -3.24 4.25 15.46
CA ASP A 135 -2.64 5.56 15.52
C ASP A 135 -3.62 6.58 14.96
N ARG A 136 -3.65 7.75 15.55
CA ARG A 136 -4.40 8.89 15.01
C ARG A 136 -3.75 9.29 13.68
N VAL A 137 -4.53 9.33 12.60
CA VAL A 137 -4.02 9.62 11.24
C VAL A 137 -3.31 10.97 11.20
N LEU A 138 -3.89 11.97 11.85
CA LEU A 138 -3.31 13.30 11.99
C LEU A 138 -1.90 13.25 12.60
N ASP A 139 -1.74 12.56 13.72
CA ASP A 139 -0.44 12.43 14.41
C ASP A 139 0.58 11.68 13.56
N ALA A 140 0.15 10.59 12.91
CA ALA A 140 1.01 9.78 12.07
C ALA A 140 1.55 10.61 10.89
N LEU A 141 0.67 11.29 10.17
CA LEU A 141 1.05 12.09 9.01
C LEU A 141 1.87 13.32 9.40
N ALA A 142 1.52 14.03 10.47
CA ALA A 142 2.28 15.18 10.97
C ALA A 142 3.68 14.74 11.44
N THR A 143 3.78 13.66 12.23
CA THR A 143 5.07 13.11 12.66
C THR A 143 5.95 12.74 11.47
N LEU A 144 5.42 11.99 10.51
CA LEU A 144 6.20 11.55 9.34
C LEU A 144 6.49 12.68 8.36
N GLY A 145 5.58 13.64 8.24
CA GLY A 145 5.77 14.82 7.39
C GLY A 145 6.83 15.77 7.92
N PHE A 146 6.88 16.00 9.20
CA PHE A 146 7.74 17.04 9.77
C PHE A 146 8.96 16.51 10.52
N ASP A 147 8.95 15.25 10.99
CA ASP A 147 10.02 14.70 11.83
C ASP A 147 10.66 13.41 11.25
N TYR A 148 10.32 13.04 9.99
CA TYR A 148 10.93 11.91 9.25
C TYR A 148 11.51 12.38 7.92
N PRO A 149 12.74 12.93 7.90
CA PRO A 149 13.33 13.59 6.71
C PRO A 149 13.39 12.73 5.45
N GLU A 150 13.55 11.40 5.59
CA GLU A 150 13.74 10.47 4.50
C GLU A 150 12.55 10.45 3.52
N ARG A 151 11.34 10.79 3.98
CA ARG A 151 10.11 10.84 3.19
C ARG A 151 9.21 12.02 3.52
N SER A 152 9.76 13.06 4.13
CA SER A 152 9.01 14.24 4.58
C SER A 152 8.10 14.82 3.48
N ALA A 153 8.64 15.09 2.30
CA ALA A 153 7.86 15.67 1.19
C ALA A 153 6.62 14.83 0.81
N TYR A 154 6.74 13.50 0.86
CA TYR A 154 5.61 12.61 0.61
C TYR A 154 4.55 12.73 1.72
N PHE A 155 4.95 12.64 2.99
CA PHE A 155 4.00 12.66 4.09
C PHE A 155 3.37 14.04 4.33
N VAL A 156 4.09 15.14 4.04
CA VAL A 156 3.50 16.48 4.03
C VAL A 156 2.39 16.59 2.99
N LYS A 157 2.60 16.00 1.80
CA LYS A 157 1.54 15.95 0.77
C LYS A 157 0.36 15.08 1.19
N GLU A 158 0.61 13.96 1.88
CA GLU A 158 -0.47 13.12 2.42
C GLU A 158 -1.24 13.85 3.53
N LEU A 159 -0.56 14.61 4.41
CA LEU A 159 -1.20 15.44 5.42
C LEU A 159 -2.07 16.54 4.79
N GLU A 160 -1.57 17.19 3.73
CA GLU A 160 -2.35 18.14 2.93
C GLU A 160 -3.63 17.49 2.37
N ASN A 161 -3.50 16.32 1.72
CA ASN A 161 -4.65 15.57 1.22
C ASN A 161 -5.59 15.13 2.34
N PHE A 162 -5.08 14.78 3.52
CA PHE A 162 -5.90 14.42 4.67
C PHE A 162 -6.76 15.59 5.15
N ILE A 163 -6.18 16.78 5.30
CA ILE A 163 -6.91 17.98 5.72
C ILE A 163 -8.03 18.33 4.71
N VAL A 164 -7.74 18.22 3.40
CA VAL A 164 -8.76 18.45 2.36
C VAL A 164 -9.84 17.38 2.40
N LEU A 165 -9.47 16.11 2.54
CA LEU A 165 -10.41 14.99 2.64
C LEU A 165 -11.37 15.14 3.82
N CYS A 166 -10.92 15.74 4.93
CA CYS A 166 -11.75 16.02 6.08
C CYS A 166 -12.95 16.89 5.73
N VAL A 167 -12.72 17.87 4.87
CA VAL A 167 -13.80 18.76 4.37
C VAL A 167 -14.68 18.05 3.35
N GLU A 168 -14.04 17.32 2.42
CA GLU A 168 -14.77 16.62 1.35
C GLU A 168 -15.73 15.55 1.87
N GLU A 169 -15.34 14.82 2.93
CA GLU A 169 -16.11 13.68 3.47
C GLU A 169 -16.76 13.97 4.84
N ASP A 170 -16.65 15.19 5.36
CA ASP A 170 -17.16 15.55 6.70
C ASP A 170 -16.58 14.63 7.81
N LEU A 171 -15.25 14.33 7.73
CA LEU A 171 -14.59 13.46 8.68
C LEU A 171 -14.16 14.21 9.95
N ALA A 172 -14.17 13.47 11.08
CA ALA A 172 -13.67 13.99 12.36
C ALA A 172 -12.13 13.85 12.45
N CYS A 173 -11.42 14.69 11.70
CA CYS A 173 -9.97 14.59 11.50
C CYS A 173 -9.11 14.67 12.73
N ASP A 174 -9.61 15.24 13.81
CA ASP A 174 -8.96 15.24 15.12
C ASP A 174 -8.92 13.87 15.79
N ARG A 175 -9.66 12.88 15.31
CA ARG A 175 -9.79 11.54 15.94
C ARG A 175 -9.81 10.35 15.02
N GLU A 176 -9.71 10.55 13.69
CA GLU A 176 -9.67 9.42 12.76
C GLU A 176 -8.48 8.50 13.03
N ILE A 177 -8.76 7.19 13.10
CA ILE A 177 -7.76 6.16 13.40
C ILE A 177 -7.38 5.39 12.14
N GLY A 178 -6.08 5.12 12.01
CA GLY A 178 -5.51 4.39 10.89
C GLY A 178 -4.22 3.68 11.26
N SER A 179 -3.41 3.38 10.24
CA SER A 179 -2.09 2.79 10.44
C SER A 179 -1.07 3.81 10.94
N TYR A 180 0.05 3.33 11.44
CA TYR A 180 1.20 4.16 11.82
C TYR A 180 1.77 5.01 10.66
N ALA A 181 1.40 4.72 9.43
CA ALA A 181 1.78 5.48 8.23
C ALA A 181 0.65 6.40 7.72
N GLY A 182 -0.49 6.45 8.42
CA GLY A 182 -1.63 7.29 8.04
C GLY A 182 -2.55 6.69 6.99
N ALA A 183 -2.49 5.39 6.76
CA ALA A 183 -3.44 4.68 5.91
C ALA A 183 -4.76 4.44 6.62
N MET A 184 -5.90 4.53 5.90
CA MET A 184 -7.24 4.67 6.44
C MET A 184 -8.22 3.60 5.94
N GLY A 185 -9.18 3.25 6.79
CA GLY A 185 -10.30 2.36 6.47
C GLY A 185 -9.88 0.91 6.25
N LEU A 186 -10.83 0.07 5.79
CA LEU A 186 -10.58 -1.34 5.50
C LEU A 186 -9.59 -1.55 4.34
N PRO A 187 -9.62 -0.71 3.27
CA PRO A 187 -8.66 -0.82 2.17
C PRO A 187 -7.28 -0.24 2.48
N GLN A 188 -7.09 0.42 3.63
CA GLN A 188 -5.83 1.08 4.00
C GLN A 188 -5.33 2.08 2.95
N PHE A 189 -6.24 2.90 2.43
CA PHE A 189 -5.88 3.96 1.49
C PHE A 189 -5.12 5.09 2.19
N MET A 190 -4.05 5.55 1.55
CA MET A 190 -3.47 6.86 1.89
C MET A 190 -4.45 7.98 1.51
N PRO A 191 -4.40 9.15 2.19
CA PRO A 191 -5.32 10.26 1.89
C PRO A 191 -5.40 10.64 0.41
N SER A 192 -4.28 10.68 -0.29
CA SER A 192 -4.25 10.96 -1.73
C SER A 192 -4.95 9.87 -2.55
N SER A 193 -4.79 8.60 -2.16
CA SER A 193 -5.48 7.49 -2.81
C SER A 193 -6.98 7.50 -2.51
N TYR A 194 -7.37 7.85 -1.29
CA TYR A 194 -8.77 8.01 -0.91
C TYR A 194 -9.46 9.05 -1.82
N ARG A 195 -8.89 10.25 -1.92
CA ARG A 195 -9.43 11.32 -2.76
C ARG A 195 -9.51 10.95 -4.25
N ALA A 196 -8.51 10.22 -4.74
CA ALA A 196 -8.40 9.88 -6.16
C ALA A 196 -9.24 8.68 -6.58
N TYR A 197 -9.41 7.67 -5.70
CA TYR A 197 -9.93 6.36 -6.10
C TYR A 197 -11.09 5.85 -5.27
N ALA A 198 -11.41 6.46 -4.11
CA ALA A 198 -12.59 6.04 -3.36
C ALA A 198 -13.88 6.35 -4.12
N VAL A 199 -14.81 5.41 -4.07
CA VAL A 199 -16.11 5.44 -4.76
C VAL A 199 -17.22 5.40 -3.73
N ASP A 200 -18.26 6.23 -3.91
CA ASP A 200 -19.56 6.11 -3.26
C ASP A 200 -20.34 5.00 -3.99
N GLY A 201 -20.21 3.78 -3.49
CA GLY A 201 -20.72 2.58 -4.17
C GLY A 201 -22.23 2.35 -3.97
N ASN A 202 -22.86 3.11 -3.07
CA ASN A 202 -24.30 3.03 -2.79
C ASN A 202 -25.05 4.32 -3.10
N ASP A 203 -24.39 5.33 -3.71
CA ASP A 203 -24.93 6.62 -4.11
C ASP A 203 -25.60 7.42 -2.95
N ASN A 204 -25.05 7.29 -1.72
CA ASN A 204 -25.58 8.00 -0.54
C ASN A 204 -24.97 9.39 -0.34
N GLY A 205 -24.00 9.80 -1.18
CA GLY A 205 -23.31 11.08 -1.16
C GLY A 205 -22.09 11.12 -0.25
N LYS A 206 -21.63 9.97 0.28
CA LYS A 206 -20.42 9.81 1.10
C LYS A 206 -19.62 8.62 0.63
N ARG A 207 -18.31 8.64 0.88
CA ARG A 207 -17.41 7.53 0.61
C ARG A 207 -16.88 6.99 1.94
N ASP A 208 -17.56 6.01 2.55
CA ASP A 208 -17.18 5.46 3.85
C ASP A 208 -16.36 4.17 3.69
N LEU A 209 -15.04 4.28 3.84
CA LEU A 209 -14.12 3.14 3.75
C LEU A 209 -13.96 2.34 5.06
N TRP A 210 -14.71 2.69 6.12
CA TRP A 210 -14.67 1.95 7.40
C TRP A 210 -15.85 1.00 7.57
N GLU A 211 -17.06 1.45 7.25
CA GLU A 211 -18.29 0.73 7.60
C GLU A 211 -19.14 0.33 6.39
N GLU A 212 -19.03 1.02 5.23
CA GLU A 212 -19.86 0.76 4.07
C GLU A 212 -19.23 -0.26 3.10
N PRO A 213 -19.74 -1.51 3.03
CA PRO A 213 -19.18 -2.54 2.15
C PRO A 213 -19.19 -2.18 0.67
N ALA A 214 -20.20 -1.42 0.22
CA ALA A 214 -20.27 -0.98 -1.17
C ALA A 214 -19.07 -0.10 -1.51
N ASP A 215 -18.81 0.92 -0.70
CA ASP A 215 -17.73 1.89 -0.92
C ASP A 215 -16.37 1.19 -0.85
N ILE A 216 -16.19 0.29 0.12
CA ILE A 216 -14.95 -0.48 0.29
C ILE A 216 -14.66 -1.35 -0.94
N ILE A 217 -15.65 -2.15 -1.39
CA ILE A 217 -15.48 -3.10 -2.49
C ILE A 217 -15.25 -2.37 -3.80
N TYR A 218 -16.06 -1.34 -4.09
CA TYR A 218 -15.95 -0.56 -5.32
C TYR A 218 -14.65 0.25 -5.35
N SER A 219 -14.23 0.83 -4.23
CA SER A 219 -12.98 1.60 -4.16
C SER A 219 -11.73 0.73 -4.42
N VAL A 220 -11.67 -0.48 -3.87
CA VAL A 220 -10.58 -1.42 -4.15
C VAL A 220 -10.57 -1.83 -5.63
N ALA A 221 -11.76 -2.12 -6.18
CA ALA A 221 -11.90 -2.49 -7.59
C ALA A 221 -11.50 -1.33 -8.52
N ASN A 222 -12.01 -0.13 -8.25
CA ASN A 222 -11.68 1.08 -8.99
C ASN A 222 -10.18 1.39 -8.96
N TYR A 223 -9.55 1.29 -7.77
CA TYR A 223 -8.10 1.49 -7.65
C TYR A 223 -7.32 0.60 -8.63
N LEU A 224 -7.62 -0.70 -8.67
CA LEU A 224 -6.92 -1.64 -9.55
C LEU A 224 -7.24 -1.37 -11.03
N ALA A 225 -8.49 -1.01 -11.36
CA ALA A 225 -8.91 -0.68 -12.72
C ALA A 225 -8.18 0.57 -13.24
N GLU A 226 -8.14 1.65 -12.45
CA GLU A 226 -7.43 2.89 -12.78
C GLU A 226 -5.91 2.68 -12.93
N HIS A 227 -5.35 1.68 -12.26
CA HIS A 227 -3.95 1.29 -12.42
C HIS A 227 -3.70 0.28 -13.55
N GLY A 228 -4.70 0.01 -14.40
CA GLY A 228 -4.56 -0.77 -15.62
C GLY A 228 -4.80 -2.26 -15.44
N TRP A 229 -5.70 -2.66 -14.52
CA TRP A 229 -6.15 -4.04 -14.42
C TRP A 229 -6.77 -4.51 -15.73
N GLN A 230 -6.33 -5.65 -16.21
CA GLN A 230 -6.85 -6.27 -17.43
C GLN A 230 -7.85 -7.36 -17.06
N ARG A 231 -9.12 -7.13 -17.40
CA ARG A 231 -10.22 -8.09 -17.18
C ARG A 231 -9.89 -9.45 -17.80
N GLY A 232 -10.04 -10.51 -17.03
CA GLY A 232 -9.83 -11.87 -17.46
C GLY A 232 -8.36 -12.26 -17.70
N ALA A 233 -7.40 -11.34 -17.59
CA ALA A 233 -6.00 -11.66 -17.72
C ALA A 233 -5.46 -12.30 -16.42
N ARG A 234 -4.52 -13.22 -16.60
CA ARG A 234 -3.84 -13.89 -15.48
C ARG A 234 -2.94 -12.90 -14.71
N VAL A 235 -2.69 -13.21 -13.44
CA VAL A 235 -1.84 -12.40 -12.54
C VAL A 235 -0.39 -12.87 -12.62
N ALA A 236 -0.13 -14.13 -12.32
CA ALA A 236 1.21 -14.71 -12.36
C ALA A 236 1.13 -16.21 -12.68
N LEU A 237 2.24 -16.78 -13.13
CA LEU A 237 2.38 -18.20 -13.43
C LEU A 237 3.62 -18.76 -12.73
N PRO A 238 3.57 -19.98 -12.16
CA PRO A 238 4.77 -20.68 -11.76
C PRO A 238 5.72 -20.80 -12.95
N ALA A 239 7.01 -20.54 -12.69
CA ALA A 239 8.03 -20.62 -13.71
C ALA A 239 9.22 -21.44 -13.21
N TRP A 240 9.98 -22.02 -14.15
CA TRP A 240 11.25 -22.67 -13.85
C TRP A 240 12.29 -22.28 -14.90
N ILE A 241 13.53 -22.51 -14.58
CA ILE A 241 14.68 -22.17 -15.43
C ILE A 241 15.46 -23.45 -15.70
N GLY A 242 15.83 -23.65 -16.96
CA GLY A 242 16.62 -24.82 -17.37
C GLY A 242 18.02 -24.83 -16.74
N ASP A 243 18.57 -26.02 -16.56
CA ASP A 243 19.85 -26.23 -15.84
C ASP A 243 21.08 -25.58 -16.50
N ASP A 244 21.03 -25.30 -17.80
CA ASP A 244 22.14 -24.75 -18.60
C ASP A 244 22.05 -23.24 -18.85
N GLU A 245 21.09 -22.53 -18.20
CA GLU A 245 20.75 -21.16 -18.55
C GLU A 245 21.48 -20.13 -17.68
N ASN A 246 21.83 -19.00 -18.29
CA ASN A 246 22.51 -17.91 -17.60
C ASN A 246 21.50 -17.07 -16.80
N LEU A 247 21.10 -17.58 -15.65
CA LEU A 247 20.14 -16.93 -14.73
C LEU A 247 20.58 -15.52 -14.33
N ASP A 248 21.87 -15.27 -14.25
CA ASP A 248 22.44 -13.97 -13.84
C ASP A 248 22.23 -12.88 -14.91
N ALA A 249 22.00 -13.29 -16.17
CA ALA A 249 21.70 -12.37 -17.28
C ALA A 249 20.25 -11.85 -17.25
N ILE A 250 19.37 -12.46 -16.43
CA ILE A 250 17.96 -12.10 -16.39
C ILE A 250 17.71 -11.17 -15.19
N GLU A 251 17.29 -9.92 -15.47
CA GLU A 251 16.87 -8.98 -14.44
C GLU A 251 15.61 -9.47 -13.73
N ARG A 252 15.60 -9.39 -12.39
CA ARG A 252 14.41 -9.70 -11.58
C ARG A 252 13.48 -8.49 -11.52
N SER A 253 12.26 -8.67 -12.01
CA SER A 253 11.24 -7.61 -12.01
C SER A 253 10.66 -7.41 -10.62
N LYS A 254 10.45 -6.15 -10.23
CA LYS A 254 9.91 -5.79 -8.91
C LYS A 254 8.56 -5.09 -8.99
N ARG A 255 8.42 -4.09 -9.85
CA ARG A 255 7.23 -3.23 -9.92
C ARG A 255 6.70 -3.00 -11.33
N LYS A 256 7.37 -3.51 -12.34
CA LYS A 256 6.98 -3.41 -13.74
C LYS A 256 7.54 -4.58 -14.55
N PRO A 257 6.90 -4.94 -15.66
CA PRO A 257 7.49 -5.88 -16.60
C PRO A 257 8.84 -5.38 -17.10
N ALA A 258 9.79 -6.27 -17.30
CA ALA A 258 11.12 -5.94 -17.82
C ALA A 258 11.37 -6.54 -19.21
N TYR A 259 10.53 -7.50 -19.64
CA TYR A 259 10.73 -8.28 -20.86
C TYR A 259 9.43 -8.47 -21.63
N ARG A 260 9.59 -8.81 -22.91
CA ARG A 260 8.58 -9.54 -23.66
C ARG A 260 8.74 -11.04 -23.36
N TRP A 261 7.63 -11.78 -23.41
CA TRP A 261 7.68 -13.22 -23.13
C TRP A 261 8.67 -13.97 -24.04
N ASP A 262 8.63 -13.72 -25.38
CA ASP A 262 9.54 -14.37 -26.33
C ASP A 262 11.03 -14.15 -26.02
N ALA A 263 11.39 -13.07 -25.36
CA ALA A 263 12.75 -12.81 -24.91
C ALA A 263 13.13 -13.64 -23.66
N LEU A 264 12.22 -13.78 -22.68
CA LEU A 264 12.46 -14.63 -21.51
C LEU A 264 12.48 -16.12 -21.86
N ASP A 265 11.63 -16.55 -22.79
CA ASP A 265 11.62 -17.92 -23.28
C ASP A 265 12.96 -18.30 -23.96
N ARG A 266 13.53 -17.40 -24.78
CA ARG A 266 14.88 -17.58 -25.36
C ARG A 266 16.00 -17.60 -24.29
N LEU A 267 15.78 -16.97 -23.15
CA LEU A 267 16.70 -16.99 -22.02
C LEU A 267 16.47 -18.20 -21.08
N GLY A 268 15.64 -19.17 -21.48
CA GLY A 268 15.46 -20.43 -20.75
C GLY A 268 14.39 -20.41 -19.67
N VAL A 269 13.61 -19.34 -19.52
CA VAL A 269 12.45 -19.34 -18.61
C VAL A 269 11.32 -20.15 -19.22
N ARG A 270 10.73 -21.05 -18.42
CA ARG A 270 9.63 -21.95 -18.86
C ARG A 270 8.42 -21.78 -17.95
N VAL A 271 7.25 -21.93 -18.52
CA VAL A 271 5.94 -22.00 -17.84
C VAL A 271 5.08 -23.05 -18.57
N ASP A 272 4.11 -23.65 -17.85
CA ASP A 272 3.25 -24.70 -18.46
C ASP A 272 2.33 -24.16 -19.58
N ASP A 273 1.77 -22.97 -19.36
CA ASP A 273 0.82 -22.34 -20.31
C ASP A 273 1.31 -20.92 -20.61
N PRO A 274 2.18 -20.75 -21.62
CA PRO A 274 2.82 -19.49 -21.90
C PRO A 274 1.83 -18.43 -22.41
N PRO A 275 2.07 -17.14 -22.06
CA PRO A 275 1.34 -16.05 -22.67
C PRO A 275 1.78 -15.83 -24.12
N PRO A 276 1.08 -14.99 -24.89
CA PRO A 276 1.53 -14.61 -26.23
C PRO A 276 2.96 -14.04 -26.24
N ASP A 277 3.71 -14.27 -27.30
CA ASP A 277 5.11 -13.85 -27.45
C ASP A 277 5.36 -12.36 -27.15
N SER A 278 4.39 -11.50 -27.50
CA SER A 278 4.47 -10.06 -27.31
C SER A 278 4.10 -9.59 -25.89
N ALA A 279 3.63 -10.51 -25.03
CA ALA A 279 3.19 -10.13 -23.68
C ALA A 279 4.33 -9.51 -22.87
N GLN A 280 4.03 -8.40 -22.20
CA GLN A 280 4.95 -7.78 -21.26
C GLN A 280 4.93 -8.55 -19.94
N VAL A 281 6.10 -9.02 -19.53
CA VAL A 281 6.24 -9.96 -18.40
C VAL A 281 7.47 -9.63 -17.57
N GLY A 282 7.56 -10.21 -16.38
CA GLY A 282 8.75 -10.10 -15.55
C GLY A 282 9.05 -11.40 -14.81
N LEU A 283 10.34 -11.74 -14.72
CA LEU A 283 10.78 -12.83 -13.87
C LEU A 283 10.79 -12.36 -12.42
N LEU A 284 10.05 -13.06 -11.58
CA LEU A 284 9.99 -12.86 -10.13
C LEU A 284 10.76 -13.99 -9.46
N GLU A 285 11.48 -13.66 -8.40
CA GLU A 285 12.26 -14.59 -7.61
C GLU A 285 11.93 -14.42 -6.13
N PHE A 286 11.57 -15.51 -5.48
CA PHE A 286 11.20 -15.55 -4.07
C PHE A 286 12.02 -16.59 -3.32
N ALA A 287 12.59 -16.20 -2.18
CA ALA A 287 13.25 -17.13 -1.27
C ALA A 287 12.19 -17.89 -0.46
N GLY A 288 11.75 -19.03 -0.98
CA GLY A 288 10.74 -19.90 -0.39
C GLY A 288 11.31 -20.85 0.67
N ALA A 289 10.43 -21.58 1.37
CA ALA A 289 10.82 -22.51 2.45
C ALA A 289 11.62 -23.72 1.98
N HIS A 290 11.49 -24.11 0.71
CA HIS A 290 12.16 -25.28 0.13
C HIS A 290 13.16 -24.92 -0.97
N GLY A 291 13.57 -23.67 -1.04
CA GLY A 291 14.47 -23.12 -2.04
C GLY A 291 13.87 -21.94 -2.79
N THR A 292 14.54 -21.54 -3.86
CA THR A 292 14.07 -20.43 -4.70
C THR A 292 12.86 -20.82 -5.51
N GLU A 293 11.83 -19.99 -5.46
CA GLU A 293 10.62 -20.09 -6.29
C GLU A 293 10.70 -19.03 -7.38
N TYR A 294 10.50 -19.44 -8.65
CA TYR A 294 10.41 -18.53 -9.77
C TYR A 294 8.96 -18.41 -10.25
N TRP A 295 8.59 -17.19 -10.62
CA TRP A 295 7.27 -16.88 -11.16
C TRP A 295 7.39 -15.92 -12.34
N LEU A 296 6.52 -16.09 -13.31
CA LEU A 296 6.31 -15.15 -14.39
C LEU A 296 5.20 -14.17 -13.96
N GLY A 297 5.56 -12.93 -13.63
CA GLY A 297 4.61 -11.87 -13.37
C GLY A 297 4.04 -11.31 -14.67
N LEU A 298 2.71 -11.23 -14.76
CA LEU A 298 1.97 -10.65 -15.87
C LEU A 298 1.48 -9.24 -15.48
N ASN A 299 0.79 -8.54 -16.40
CA ASN A 299 0.32 -7.17 -16.14
C ASN A 299 -0.38 -7.01 -14.79
N ASN A 300 -1.34 -7.86 -14.48
CA ASN A 300 -2.15 -7.76 -13.27
C ASN A 300 -1.36 -7.97 -11.98
N PHE A 301 -0.25 -8.70 -12.02
CA PHE A 301 0.68 -8.78 -10.89
C PHE A 301 1.30 -7.41 -10.58
N PHE A 302 1.75 -6.71 -11.62
CA PHE A 302 2.36 -5.40 -11.47
C PHE A 302 1.34 -4.32 -11.11
N VAL A 303 0.07 -4.48 -11.50
CA VAL A 303 -1.03 -3.65 -11.01
C VAL A 303 -1.20 -3.81 -9.49
N ILE A 304 -1.18 -5.03 -8.97
CA ILE A 304 -1.23 -5.23 -7.51
C ILE A 304 -0.03 -4.56 -6.81
N THR A 305 1.16 -4.54 -7.43
CA THR A 305 2.32 -3.84 -6.83
C THR A 305 2.15 -2.32 -6.75
N THR A 306 1.16 -1.71 -7.39
CA THR A 306 0.86 -0.29 -7.22
C THR A 306 0.20 0.00 -5.89
N TYR A 307 -0.56 -0.96 -5.37
CA TYR A 307 -1.22 -0.86 -4.07
C TYR A 307 -0.19 -0.84 -2.91
N ASN A 308 0.74 -1.77 -2.95
CA ASN A 308 1.93 -1.76 -2.09
C ASN A 308 3.16 -2.17 -2.93
N HIS A 309 4.20 -1.33 -2.90
CA HIS A 309 5.38 -1.46 -3.76
C HIS A 309 6.31 -2.63 -3.37
N SER A 310 5.73 -3.81 -3.12
CA SER A 310 6.42 -5.04 -2.74
C SER A 310 5.94 -6.24 -3.57
N PRO A 311 6.84 -6.96 -4.25
CA PRO A 311 6.49 -8.22 -4.89
C PRO A 311 5.98 -9.27 -3.90
N LEU A 312 6.45 -9.25 -2.64
CA LEU A 312 5.97 -10.14 -1.58
C LEU A 312 4.49 -9.88 -1.29
N TYR A 313 4.11 -8.61 -1.19
CA TYR A 313 2.72 -8.20 -1.02
C TYR A 313 1.84 -8.67 -2.19
N ALA A 314 2.25 -8.37 -3.41
CA ALA A 314 1.48 -8.76 -4.59
C ALA A 314 1.29 -10.27 -4.71
N MET A 315 2.33 -11.05 -4.38
CA MET A 315 2.24 -12.51 -4.33
C MET A 315 1.32 -12.99 -3.20
N ALA A 316 1.34 -12.35 -2.03
CA ALA A 316 0.44 -12.69 -0.92
C ALA A 316 -1.02 -12.42 -1.27
N VAL A 317 -1.33 -11.27 -1.88
CA VAL A 317 -2.68 -10.96 -2.38
C VAL A 317 -3.13 -11.99 -3.42
N TYR A 318 -2.28 -12.29 -4.40
CA TYR A 318 -2.61 -13.24 -5.46
C TYR A 318 -2.88 -14.65 -4.91
N GLN A 319 -1.97 -15.19 -4.09
CA GLN A 319 -2.14 -16.54 -3.54
C GLN A 319 -3.30 -16.61 -2.54
N LEU A 320 -3.50 -15.58 -1.71
CA LEU A 320 -4.70 -15.52 -0.84
C LEU A 320 -5.98 -15.50 -1.67
N GLY A 321 -6.00 -14.74 -2.77
CA GLY A 321 -7.12 -14.74 -3.71
C GLY A 321 -7.43 -16.13 -4.28
N GLN A 322 -6.39 -16.91 -4.62
CA GLN A 322 -6.57 -18.30 -5.07
C GLN A 322 -7.14 -19.20 -3.95
N GLU A 323 -6.64 -19.06 -2.70
CA GLU A 323 -7.15 -19.81 -1.56
C GLU A 323 -8.61 -19.44 -1.22
N ILE A 324 -8.99 -18.16 -1.35
CA ILE A 324 -10.39 -17.70 -1.20
C ILE A 324 -11.28 -18.34 -2.26
N ALA A 325 -10.85 -18.32 -3.54
CA ALA A 325 -11.61 -18.94 -4.62
C ALA A 325 -11.79 -20.46 -4.41
N TYR A 326 -10.75 -21.13 -3.93
CA TYR A 326 -10.81 -22.55 -3.57
C TYR A 326 -11.79 -22.81 -2.42
N ALA A 327 -11.73 -22.01 -1.35
CA ALA A 327 -12.64 -22.15 -0.21
C ALA A 327 -14.11 -21.98 -0.62
N ARG A 328 -14.42 -20.98 -1.47
CA ARG A 328 -15.78 -20.77 -2.00
C ARG A 328 -16.35 -21.97 -2.75
N GLN A 329 -15.50 -22.66 -3.54
CA GLN A 329 -15.93 -23.84 -4.31
C GLN A 329 -16.23 -25.03 -3.41
N HIS A 330 -15.49 -25.21 -2.31
CA HIS A 330 -15.62 -26.37 -1.42
C HIS A 330 -16.70 -26.17 -0.35
N ASP A 331 -16.88 -24.96 0.19
CA ASP A 331 -18.00 -24.66 1.10
C ASP A 331 -19.35 -24.81 0.37
N ALA A 332 -19.45 -24.51 -0.92
CA ALA A 332 -20.64 -24.71 -1.72
C ALA A 332 -20.98 -26.21 -1.91
N SER A 333 -19.97 -27.07 -2.07
CA SER A 333 -20.16 -28.53 -2.26
C SER A 333 -20.62 -29.25 -0.99
N ASP A 334 -20.18 -28.81 0.19
CA ASP A 334 -20.59 -29.41 1.47
C ASP A 334 -22.03 -29.01 1.86
N GLY A 335 -22.52 -27.86 1.39
CA GLY A 335 -23.89 -27.40 1.57
C GLY A 335 -24.92 -28.17 0.74
N GLU A 336 -24.56 -28.60 -0.49
CA GLU A 336 -25.42 -29.41 -1.37
C GLU A 336 -25.51 -30.88 -0.96
N SER A 337 -24.48 -31.43 -0.33
CA SER A 337 -24.46 -32.82 0.14
C SER A 337 -25.22 -33.05 1.46
N SER A 338 -25.76 -31.98 2.07
CA SER A 338 -26.47 -32.02 3.37
C SER A 338 -27.98 -31.78 3.25
N GLN A 339 -28.53 -31.68 2.03
CA GLN A 339 -29.97 -31.63 1.73
C GLN A 339 -30.42 -32.93 1.10
#